data_a37a0b820a555ccbddce010c195e0e76
#
_entry.id   a37a0b820a555ccbddce010c195e0e76
#
_cell.length_a   1.000
_cell.length_b   1.000
_cell.length_c   1.000
_cell.angle_alpha   90.00
_cell.angle_beta   90.00
_cell.angle_gamma   90.00
#
_symmetry.space_group_name_H-M   'P 1'
#
loop_
_entity.id
_entity.type
_entity.pdbx_description
1 polymer ?
#
loop_
_entity_poly.entity_id
_entity_poly.type
_entity_poly.pdbx_seq_one_letter_code
_entity_poly.pdbx_strand_id
1 'polypeptide(L)'
;MHRSKISFLEWLVYSLIFFLYDIIWILVDLPDFLQSVSGLYPELLVDFALCGLFSLSSLYLNRWLFKQRRFRREGQGHRVFVQNGLVVLGFNLLIAGGCELLLSLVTPKLMMQDIWGTSFLFGLIASLVALIHLSMHFSDMIVLKGKENLALQKRYLMLQLDPHFVFNSFSSLAGMIGENPKMAEDYVVKLSHIYRYILQHIDKEYITLADGTDFIKSYIGLLNMRYDNTIVLHADNLHGDRNECILSLSLQLIIENAVKHNCPQSGTELHVSLSRQGDMLVIKNNRIYTNQTNDQSIESYGIGISNLKQRYRLEGEAEPEFVASQDAFEVRLPIIKRKQ
;
A
#
# COMPACT_ATOMS: atom_id res chain seq x y z
N MET A 1 -7.03 17.68 -3.78
CA MET A 1 -5.89 18.50 -4.28
C MET A 1 -6.00 19.91 -3.71
N HIS A 2 -5.60 20.11 -2.44
CA HIS A 2 -5.64 21.43 -1.81
C HIS A 2 -4.53 22.29 -2.43
N ARG A 3 -4.90 23.35 -3.15
CA ARG A 3 -4.02 24.48 -3.46
C ARG A 3 -3.70 25.17 -2.13
N SER A 4 -2.66 24.74 -1.42
CA SER A 4 -2.20 25.51 -0.27
C SER A 4 -1.62 26.82 -0.82
N LYS A 5 -2.39 27.88 -0.72
CA LYS A 5 -1.88 29.25 -0.90
C LYS A 5 -0.79 29.44 0.17
N ILE A 6 0.26 30.20 -0.16
CA ILE A 6 1.25 30.63 0.86
C ILE A 6 0.43 31.34 1.93
N SER A 7 0.48 30.85 3.19
CA SER A 7 -0.18 31.57 4.26
C SER A 7 0.60 32.83 4.55
N PHE A 8 -0.10 33.92 4.88
CA PHE A 8 0.54 35.16 5.28
C PHE A 8 1.50 34.94 6.46
N LEU A 9 1.13 34.04 7.36
CA LEU A 9 1.95 33.69 8.51
C LEU A 9 3.25 33.00 8.12
N GLU A 10 3.24 32.06 7.17
CA GLU A 10 4.45 31.39 6.65
C GLU A 10 5.40 32.43 6.02
N TRP A 11 4.87 33.29 5.16
CA TRP A 11 5.65 34.35 4.54
C TRP A 11 6.24 35.32 5.58
N LEU A 12 5.45 35.73 6.56
CA LEU A 12 5.89 36.63 7.61
C LEU A 12 7.01 36.02 8.46
N VAL A 13 6.88 34.75 8.85
CA VAL A 13 7.92 34.02 9.61
C VAL A 13 9.22 33.94 8.82
N TYR A 14 9.15 33.62 7.54
CA TYR A 14 10.34 33.59 6.67
C TYR A 14 11.00 34.96 6.56
N SER A 15 10.20 36.02 6.32
CA SER A 15 10.71 37.40 6.22
C SER A 15 11.36 37.84 7.54
N LEU A 16 10.79 37.47 8.67
CA LEU A 16 11.35 37.75 9.99
C LEU A 16 12.68 37.04 10.25
N ILE A 17 12.84 35.80 9.79
CA ILE A 17 14.10 35.06 9.94
C ILE A 17 15.24 35.77 9.21
N PHE A 18 15.02 36.21 7.97
CA PHE A 18 16.02 36.94 7.21
C PHE A 18 16.31 38.30 7.84
N PHE A 19 15.27 39.05 8.23
CA PHE A 19 15.42 40.36 8.85
C PHE A 19 16.11 40.28 10.23
N LEU A 20 15.89 39.19 10.99
CA LEU A 20 16.60 38.99 12.26
C LEU A 20 18.09 38.82 12.05
N TYR A 21 18.50 38.20 10.93
CA TYR A 21 19.91 38.10 10.54
C TYR A 21 20.51 39.48 10.30
N ASP A 22 19.82 40.35 9.53
CA ASP A 22 20.26 41.71 9.28
C ASP A 22 20.38 42.54 10.56
N ILE A 23 19.42 42.37 11.50
CA ILE A 23 19.49 43.01 12.83
C ILE A 23 20.71 42.52 13.61
N ILE A 24 21.01 41.23 13.59
CA ILE A 24 22.20 40.68 14.29
C ILE A 24 23.47 41.25 13.74
N TRP A 25 23.56 41.40 12.41
CA TRP A 25 24.73 42.00 11.74
C TRP A 25 24.90 43.45 12.14
N ILE A 26 23.85 44.26 12.14
CA ILE A 26 23.82 45.63 12.60
C ILE A 26 24.28 45.73 14.07
N LEU A 27 23.88 44.79 14.93
CA LEU A 27 24.31 44.76 16.33
C LEU A 27 25.79 44.43 16.51
N VAL A 28 26.36 43.62 15.63
CA VAL A 28 27.78 43.24 15.66
C VAL A 28 28.66 44.45 15.24
N ASP A 29 28.22 45.23 14.24
CA ASP A 29 28.92 46.44 13.73
C ASP A 29 28.38 47.75 14.33
N LEU A 30 27.76 47.67 15.50
CA LEU A 30 27.11 48.78 16.18
C LEU A 30 27.92 50.06 16.31
N PRO A 31 29.28 50.06 16.55
CA PRO A 31 30.08 51.25 16.64
C PRO A 31 30.15 52.04 15.32
N ASP A 32 30.31 51.36 14.19
CA ASP A 32 30.39 51.99 12.86
C ASP A 32 29.01 52.40 12.38
N PHE A 33 28.00 51.67 12.76
CA PHE A 33 26.62 51.92 12.48
C PHE A 33 26.08 53.18 13.20
N LEU A 34 26.40 53.39 14.48
CA LEU A 34 25.99 54.58 15.22
C LEU A 34 26.58 55.90 14.69
N GLN A 35 27.72 55.83 13.99
CA GLN A 35 28.29 57.03 13.35
C GLN A 35 27.56 57.45 12.05
N SER A 36 26.80 56.51 11.44
CA SER A 36 26.05 56.74 10.19
C SER A 36 24.55 57.05 10.38
N VAL A 37 24.09 57.16 11.65
CA VAL A 37 22.68 57.08 12.09
C VAL A 37 21.71 58.15 11.57
N SER A 38 22.15 59.22 10.94
CA SER A 38 21.23 60.31 10.50
C SER A 38 20.30 59.97 9.30
N GLY A 39 20.46 58.80 8.67
CA GLY A 39 19.68 58.38 7.50
C GLY A 39 19.00 57.02 7.55
N LEU A 40 18.96 56.35 8.69
CA LEU A 40 18.83 54.92 8.82
C LEU A 40 17.44 54.31 8.67
N TYR A 41 16.38 55.04 9.04
CA TYR A 41 15.02 54.48 9.01
C TYR A 41 14.51 54.06 7.61
N PRO A 42 14.76 54.81 6.54
CA PRO A 42 14.36 54.38 5.21
C PRO A 42 15.14 53.16 4.71
N GLU A 43 16.40 52.97 5.10
CA GLU A 43 17.24 51.87 4.67
C GLU A 43 16.77 50.56 5.31
N LEU A 44 16.47 50.53 6.61
CA LEU A 44 15.89 49.37 7.32
C LEU A 44 14.54 48.94 6.74
N LEU A 45 13.71 49.88 6.28
CA LEU A 45 12.45 49.60 5.62
C LEU A 45 12.67 48.94 4.25
N VAL A 46 13.69 49.36 3.53
CA VAL A 46 14.08 48.79 2.24
C VAL A 46 14.59 47.36 2.44
N ASP A 47 15.46 47.15 3.44
CA ASP A 47 15.98 45.78 3.75
C ASP A 47 14.87 44.82 4.17
N PHE A 48 13.95 45.27 5.01
CA PHE A 48 12.78 44.44 5.37
C PHE A 48 11.91 44.10 4.15
N ALA A 49 11.69 45.07 3.26
CA ALA A 49 10.93 44.83 2.03
C ALA A 49 11.65 43.83 1.10
N LEU A 50 12.98 43.92 1.04
CA LEU A 50 13.82 43.01 0.22
C LEU A 50 13.82 41.56 0.83
N CYS A 51 13.94 41.43 2.15
CA CYS A 51 13.79 40.17 2.85
C CYS A 51 12.41 39.57 2.57
N GLY A 52 11.36 40.39 2.53
CA GLY A 52 10.01 39.99 2.15
C GLY A 52 9.90 39.46 0.72
N LEU A 53 10.50 40.16 -0.23
CA LEU A 53 10.53 39.77 -1.65
C LEU A 53 11.36 38.49 -1.86
N PHE A 54 12.51 38.40 -1.21
CA PHE A 54 13.36 37.22 -1.26
C PHE A 54 12.62 35.98 -0.69
N SER A 55 11.99 36.12 0.47
CA SER A 55 11.24 35.04 1.09
C SER A 55 10.06 34.59 0.22
N LEU A 56 9.33 35.50 -0.42
CA LEU A 56 8.26 35.16 -1.36
C LEU A 56 8.78 34.40 -2.58
N SER A 57 9.86 34.86 -3.17
CA SER A 57 10.45 34.24 -4.38
C SER A 57 10.97 32.84 -4.05
N SER A 58 11.66 32.67 -2.92
CA SER A 58 12.15 31.38 -2.43
C SER A 58 11.01 30.40 -2.13
N LEU A 59 9.97 30.84 -1.40
CA LEU A 59 8.79 30.02 -1.11
C LEU A 59 8.04 29.60 -2.37
N TYR A 60 7.83 30.52 -3.30
CA TYR A 60 7.14 30.24 -4.56
C TYR A 60 7.91 29.25 -5.41
N LEU A 61 9.22 29.44 -5.54
CA LEU A 61 10.09 28.57 -6.32
C LEU A 61 10.20 27.18 -5.70
N ASN A 62 10.41 27.08 -4.39
CA ASN A 62 10.48 25.80 -3.70
C ASN A 62 9.17 25.02 -3.86
N ARG A 63 8.01 25.67 -3.75
CA ARG A 63 6.72 25.03 -4.01
C ARG A 63 6.54 24.61 -5.47
N TRP A 64 7.03 25.40 -6.42
CA TRP A 64 7.01 25.02 -7.83
C TRP A 64 7.90 23.80 -8.11
N LEU A 65 9.13 23.79 -7.56
CA LEU A 65 10.04 22.65 -7.64
C LEU A 65 9.37 21.36 -7.08
N PHE A 66 8.76 21.44 -5.92
CA PHE A 66 8.09 20.28 -5.29
C PHE A 66 6.87 19.77 -6.06
N LYS A 67 6.26 20.58 -6.93
CA LYS A 67 5.19 20.13 -7.83
C LYS A 67 5.69 19.34 -9.03
N GLN A 68 6.97 19.44 -9.40
CA GLN A 68 7.49 18.73 -10.55
C GLN A 68 7.52 17.21 -10.31
N ARG A 69 7.28 16.42 -11.40
CA ARG A 69 7.27 14.94 -11.35
C ARG A 69 8.59 14.35 -10.82
N ARG A 70 9.71 15.04 -10.98
CA ARG A 70 11.03 14.63 -10.50
C ARG A 70 11.07 14.52 -8.97
N PHE A 71 10.42 15.44 -8.26
CA PHE A 71 10.31 15.44 -6.79
C PHE A 71 9.25 14.48 -6.26
N ARG A 72 8.37 13.95 -7.14
CA ARG A 72 7.31 12.98 -6.81
C ARG A 72 7.66 11.54 -7.14
N ARG A 73 8.85 11.24 -7.66
CA ARG A 73 9.24 9.86 -7.98
C ARG A 73 9.28 9.01 -6.74
N GLU A 74 8.33 8.08 -6.69
CA GLU A 74 8.18 7.07 -5.65
C GLU A 74 9.27 6.01 -5.78
N GLY A 75 9.85 5.58 -4.65
CA GLY A 75 10.65 4.37 -4.58
C GLY A 75 12.18 4.52 -4.65
N GLN A 76 12.73 5.73 -4.80
CA GLN A 76 14.19 5.92 -4.81
C GLN A 76 14.67 6.66 -3.56
N GLY A 77 14.61 6.01 -2.40
CA GLY A 77 15.20 6.35 -1.11
C GLY A 77 16.12 7.59 -0.98
N HIS A 78 17.12 7.47 -0.16
CA HIS A 78 18.08 8.52 0.23
C HIS A 78 18.73 9.29 -0.94
N ARG A 79 19.02 8.64 -2.07
CA ARG A 79 19.66 9.30 -3.24
C ARG A 79 18.79 10.40 -3.86
N VAL A 80 17.49 10.18 -3.98
CA VAL A 80 16.57 11.19 -4.55
C VAL A 80 16.37 12.35 -3.59
N PHE A 81 16.32 12.07 -2.29
CA PHE A 81 16.26 13.12 -1.27
C PHE A 81 17.49 14.03 -1.34
N VAL A 82 18.70 13.47 -1.40
CA VAL A 82 19.95 14.25 -1.52
C VAL A 82 20.00 15.05 -2.83
N GLN A 83 19.64 14.43 -3.97
CA GLN A 83 19.61 15.13 -5.25
C GLN A 83 18.62 16.30 -5.25
N ASN A 84 17.45 16.11 -4.68
CA ASN A 84 16.46 17.17 -4.55
C ASN A 84 16.93 18.28 -3.61
N GLY A 85 17.60 17.92 -2.51
CA GLY A 85 18.20 18.88 -1.59
C GLY A 85 19.26 19.75 -2.28
N LEU A 86 20.15 19.15 -3.07
CA LEU A 86 21.17 19.89 -3.84
C LEU A 86 20.55 20.83 -4.88
N VAL A 87 19.47 20.42 -5.54
CA VAL A 87 18.75 21.30 -6.48
C VAL A 87 18.13 22.48 -5.74
N VAL A 88 17.49 22.25 -4.59
CA VAL A 88 16.91 23.32 -3.76
C VAL A 88 17.99 24.29 -3.29
N LEU A 89 19.12 23.77 -2.82
CA LEU A 89 20.28 24.60 -2.41
C LEU A 89 20.78 25.47 -3.56
N GLY A 90 21.05 24.88 -4.72
CA GLY A 90 21.54 25.60 -5.88
C GLY A 90 20.59 26.72 -6.33
N PHE A 91 19.29 26.45 -6.36
CA PHE A 91 18.30 27.46 -6.71
C PHE A 91 18.19 28.60 -5.70
N ASN A 92 18.20 28.32 -4.41
CA ASN A 92 18.14 29.35 -3.38
C ASN A 92 19.41 30.24 -3.39
N LEU A 93 20.58 29.62 -3.61
CA LEU A 93 21.83 30.39 -3.79
C LEU A 93 21.78 31.30 -5.02
N LEU A 94 21.25 30.84 -6.14
CA LEU A 94 21.08 31.65 -7.35
C LEU A 94 20.11 32.82 -7.15
N ILE A 95 19.01 32.61 -6.45
CA ILE A 95 18.05 33.69 -6.15
C ILE A 95 18.70 34.69 -5.21
N ALA A 96 19.38 34.25 -4.16
CA ALA A 96 20.05 35.15 -3.22
C ALA A 96 21.09 36.02 -3.93
N GLY A 97 21.99 35.38 -4.70
CA GLY A 97 22.99 36.11 -5.49
C GLY A 97 22.38 37.09 -6.52
N GLY A 98 21.27 36.70 -7.17
CA GLY A 98 20.53 37.55 -8.10
C GLY A 98 19.88 38.73 -7.42
N CYS A 99 19.28 38.57 -6.26
CA CYS A 99 18.67 39.63 -5.47
C CYS A 99 19.73 40.66 -5.03
N GLU A 100 20.88 40.21 -4.54
CA GLU A 100 21.95 41.10 -4.12
C GLU A 100 22.65 41.81 -5.29
N LEU A 101 22.80 41.11 -6.41
CA LEU A 101 23.30 41.77 -7.61
C LEU A 101 22.39 42.94 -8.05
N LEU A 102 21.07 42.73 -8.00
CA LEU A 102 20.09 43.77 -8.30
C LEU A 102 20.17 44.92 -7.27
N LEU A 103 20.35 44.60 -5.99
CA LEU A 103 20.48 45.57 -4.93
C LEU A 103 21.75 46.41 -5.10
N SER A 104 22.88 45.81 -5.46
CA SER A 104 24.15 46.49 -5.72
C SER A 104 24.06 47.54 -6.86
N LEU A 105 23.17 47.29 -7.83
CA LEU A 105 22.91 48.24 -8.94
C LEU A 105 22.08 49.43 -8.48
N VAL A 106 21.20 49.26 -7.49
CA VAL A 106 20.28 50.29 -6.97
C VAL A 106 20.94 51.14 -5.87
N THR A 107 21.75 50.47 -5.00
CA THR A 107 22.34 51.09 -3.80
C THR A 107 23.87 50.87 -3.74
N PRO A 108 24.67 51.43 -4.66
CA PRO A 108 26.11 51.14 -4.71
C PRO A 108 26.92 51.64 -3.52
N LYS A 109 26.39 52.55 -2.69
CA LYS A 109 27.07 53.09 -1.51
C LYS A 109 26.98 52.21 -0.24
N LEU A 110 25.96 51.35 -0.13
CA LEU A 110 25.71 50.54 1.05
C LEU A 110 26.46 49.21 1.05
N MET A 111 27.04 48.80 -0.07
CA MET A 111 27.48 47.44 -0.32
C MET A 111 28.95 47.21 -0.45
N MET A 112 29.79 47.97 0.25
CA MET A 112 31.24 47.85 0.00
C MET A 112 31.97 46.69 0.66
N GLN A 113 31.38 45.90 1.54
CA GLN A 113 32.23 44.96 2.29
C GLN A 113 31.95 43.45 2.15
N ASP A 114 30.74 42.93 1.96
CA ASP A 114 30.57 41.45 1.88
C ASP A 114 29.32 40.95 1.13
N ILE A 115 29.11 41.41 -0.09
CA ILE A 115 27.97 40.96 -0.94
C ILE A 115 27.90 39.42 -1.05
N TRP A 116 29.07 38.79 -1.22
CA TRP A 116 29.13 37.32 -1.38
C TRP A 116 28.83 36.53 -0.11
N GLY A 117 29.21 37.08 1.05
CA GLY A 117 28.98 36.46 2.35
C GLY A 117 27.48 36.43 2.71
N THR A 118 26.80 37.56 2.56
CA THR A 118 25.38 37.73 2.84
C THR A 118 24.52 36.90 1.90
N SER A 119 24.77 36.94 0.58
CA SER A 119 24.09 36.09 -0.40
C SER A 119 24.19 34.61 -0.09
N PHE A 120 25.41 34.18 0.29
CA PHE A 120 25.64 32.77 0.62
C PHE A 120 24.84 32.35 1.86
N LEU A 121 24.84 33.18 2.91
CA LEU A 121 24.09 32.89 4.14
C LEU A 121 22.59 32.93 3.91
N PHE A 122 22.04 33.88 3.20
CA PHE A 122 20.62 33.92 2.83
C PHE A 122 20.22 32.68 2.03
N GLY A 123 21.03 32.29 1.06
CA GLY A 123 20.80 31.05 0.28
C GLY A 123 20.84 29.80 1.14
N LEU A 124 21.77 29.72 2.11
CA LEU A 124 21.84 28.60 3.06
C LEU A 124 20.61 28.53 3.98
N ILE A 125 20.22 29.66 4.59
CA ILE A 125 19.04 29.72 5.48
C ILE A 125 17.79 29.34 4.70
N ALA A 126 17.57 29.89 3.51
CA ALA A 126 16.45 29.54 2.66
C ALA A 126 16.42 28.05 2.30
N SER A 127 17.60 27.47 2.03
CA SER A 127 17.73 26.04 1.72
C SER A 127 17.46 25.17 2.93
N LEU A 128 17.92 25.55 4.12
CA LEU A 128 17.66 24.82 5.36
C LEU A 128 16.15 24.77 5.66
N VAL A 129 15.47 25.91 5.54
CA VAL A 129 14.02 25.96 5.78
C VAL A 129 13.27 25.17 4.71
N ALA A 130 13.68 25.24 3.44
CA ALA A 130 13.10 24.43 2.37
C ALA A 130 13.32 22.93 2.59
N LEU A 131 14.50 22.52 3.10
CA LEU A 131 14.80 21.12 3.44
C LEU A 131 13.94 20.62 4.61
N ILE A 132 13.70 21.46 5.63
CA ILE A 132 12.79 21.15 6.73
C ILE A 132 11.37 20.90 6.18
N HIS A 133 10.86 21.79 5.33
CA HIS A 133 9.56 21.63 4.69
C HIS A 133 9.48 20.37 3.82
N LEU A 134 10.54 20.09 3.06
CA LEU A 134 10.65 18.88 2.26
C LEU A 134 10.61 17.63 3.14
N SER A 135 11.37 17.62 4.24
CA SER A 135 11.40 16.52 5.21
C SER A 135 10.03 16.27 5.85
N MET A 136 9.33 17.32 6.28
CA MET A 136 7.97 17.22 6.82
C MET A 136 7.00 16.64 5.78
N HIS A 137 7.06 17.12 4.54
CA HIS A 137 6.20 16.60 3.48
C HIS A 137 6.47 15.13 3.15
N PHE A 138 7.74 14.70 3.14
CA PHE A 138 8.08 13.29 2.99
C PHE A 138 7.59 12.44 4.16
N SER A 139 7.72 12.94 5.38
CA SER A 139 7.20 12.27 6.58
C SER A 139 5.69 12.03 6.49
N ASP A 140 4.93 13.06 6.11
CA ASP A 140 3.47 12.95 5.93
C ASP A 140 3.10 11.95 4.83
N MET A 141 3.84 11.92 3.73
CA MET A 141 3.65 10.96 2.65
C MET A 141 3.92 9.51 3.09
N ILE A 142 4.97 9.28 3.87
CA ILE A 142 5.30 7.95 4.42
C ILE A 142 4.20 7.48 5.36
N VAL A 143 3.72 8.34 6.25
CA VAL A 143 2.62 8.04 7.18
C VAL A 143 1.32 7.73 6.43
N LEU A 144 0.98 8.51 5.40
CA LEU A 144 -0.19 8.28 4.56
C LEU A 144 -0.12 6.93 3.83
N LYS A 145 1.01 6.62 3.19
CA LYS A 145 1.24 5.32 2.54
C LYS A 145 1.20 4.16 3.52
N GLY A 146 1.76 4.34 4.71
CA GLY A 146 1.67 3.35 5.78
C GLY A 146 0.22 3.04 6.17
N LYS A 147 -0.62 4.07 6.28
CA LYS A 147 -2.07 3.93 6.56
C LYS A 147 -2.82 3.26 5.40
N GLU A 148 -2.53 3.62 4.15
CA GLU A 148 -3.13 3.00 2.97
C GLU A 148 -2.76 1.51 2.87
N ASN A 149 -1.48 1.18 3.05
CA ASN A 149 -1.02 -0.21 3.05
C ASN A 149 -1.67 -1.03 4.18
N LEU A 150 -1.76 -0.45 5.39
CA LEU A 150 -2.45 -1.11 6.51
C LEU A 150 -3.94 -1.31 6.22
N ALA A 151 -4.60 -0.35 5.58
CA ALA A 151 -6.00 -0.47 5.17
C ALA A 151 -6.21 -1.54 4.09
N LEU A 152 -5.28 -1.62 3.12
CA LEU A 152 -5.28 -2.66 2.10
C LEU A 152 -5.05 -4.04 2.72
N GLN A 153 -4.09 -4.18 3.63
CA GLN A 153 -3.85 -5.43 4.37
C GLN A 153 -5.08 -5.84 5.18
N LYS A 154 -5.70 -4.91 5.92
CA LYS A 154 -6.94 -5.19 6.67
C LYS A 154 -8.08 -5.61 5.75
N ARG A 155 -8.26 -4.93 4.61
CA ARG A 155 -9.28 -5.29 3.61
C ARG A 155 -9.01 -6.67 3.01
N TYR A 156 -7.74 -6.98 2.74
CA TYR A 156 -7.31 -8.29 2.26
C TYR A 156 -7.61 -9.39 3.29
N LEU A 157 -7.30 -9.16 4.57
CA LEU A 157 -7.62 -10.07 5.68
C LEU A 157 -9.13 -10.30 5.82
N MET A 158 -9.93 -9.23 5.71
CA MET A 158 -11.41 -9.34 5.78
C MET A 158 -12.00 -10.09 4.58
N LEU A 159 -11.40 -9.99 3.40
CA LEU A 159 -11.82 -10.73 2.20
C LEU A 159 -11.49 -12.23 2.29
N GLN A 160 -10.55 -12.61 3.14
CA GLN A 160 -10.21 -14.04 3.37
C GLN A 160 -11.21 -14.77 4.28
N LEU A 161 -11.94 -14.04 5.13
CA LEU A 161 -13.11 -14.54 5.83
C LEU A 161 -14.32 -14.26 4.93
N ASP A 162 -14.70 -15.20 4.05
CA ASP A 162 -15.90 -15.04 3.24
C ASP A 162 -17.12 -14.82 4.16
N PRO A 163 -17.69 -13.59 4.23
CA PRO A 163 -18.84 -13.34 5.10
C PRO A 163 -20.02 -14.27 4.77
N HIS A 164 -20.14 -14.63 3.51
CA HIS A 164 -21.18 -15.53 3.05
C HIS A 164 -21.01 -16.95 3.59
N PHE A 165 -19.77 -17.46 3.69
CA PHE A 165 -19.50 -18.74 4.35
C PHE A 165 -19.88 -18.69 5.82
N VAL A 166 -19.57 -17.60 6.52
CA VAL A 166 -19.94 -17.39 7.94
C VAL A 166 -21.45 -17.41 8.11
N PHE A 167 -22.17 -16.56 7.36
CA PHE A 167 -23.63 -16.50 7.44
C PHE A 167 -24.30 -17.83 7.09
N ASN A 168 -23.81 -18.48 6.05
CA ASN A 168 -24.30 -19.80 5.66
C ASN A 168 -24.05 -20.88 6.71
N SER A 169 -22.89 -20.81 7.37
CA SER A 169 -22.57 -21.76 8.47
C SER A 169 -23.51 -21.56 9.66
N PHE A 170 -23.80 -20.32 10.04
CA PHE A 170 -24.77 -20.04 11.11
C PHE A 170 -26.19 -20.41 10.73
N SER A 171 -26.61 -20.16 9.49
CA SER A 171 -27.95 -20.55 9.02
C SER A 171 -28.13 -22.07 9.04
N SER A 172 -27.12 -22.82 8.58
CA SER A 172 -27.12 -24.27 8.63
C SER A 172 -27.18 -24.81 10.08
N LEU A 173 -26.37 -24.21 10.96
CA LEU A 173 -26.36 -24.54 12.38
C LEU A 173 -27.75 -24.33 13.03
N ALA A 174 -28.39 -23.16 12.73
CA ALA A 174 -29.72 -22.85 13.25
C ALA A 174 -30.78 -23.91 12.83
N GLY A 175 -30.71 -24.37 11.55
CA GLY A 175 -31.55 -25.46 11.07
C GLY A 175 -31.30 -26.77 11.80
N MET A 176 -30.02 -27.16 11.94
CA MET A 176 -29.62 -28.41 12.60
C MET A 176 -30.00 -28.47 14.08
N ILE A 177 -29.98 -27.33 14.80
CA ILE A 177 -30.37 -27.30 16.24
C ILE A 177 -31.80 -27.82 16.46
N GLY A 178 -32.74 -27.46 15.56
CA GLY A 178 -34.12 -27.87 15.66
C GLY A 178 -34.36 -29.34 15.25
N GLU A 179 -33.57 -29.83 14.29
CA GLU A 179 -33.79 -31.16 13.69
C GLU A 179 -32.96 -32.24 14.37
N ASN A 180 -31.68 -31.99 14.63
CA ASN A 180 -30.74 -32.94 15.23
C ASN A 180 -29.68 -32.23 16.08
N PRO A 181 -29.94 -32.02 17.39
CA PRO A 181 -29.03 -31.28 18.26
C PRO A 181 -27.61 -31.88 18.36
N LYS A 182 -27.48 -33.21 18.25
CA LYS A 182 -26.18 -33.87 18.27
C LYS A 182 -25.36 -33.56 17.01
N MET A 183 -26.01 -33.54 15.86
CA MET A 183 -25.39 -33.15 14.59
C MET A 183 -24.98 -31.68 14.63
N ALA A 184 -25.78 -30.79 15.26
CA ALA A 184 -25.46 -29.39 15.45
C ALA A 184 -24.19 -29.21 16.32
N GLU A 185 -24.05 -30.00 17.39
CA GLU A 185 -22.86 -30.02 18.25
C GLU A 185 -21.60 -30.40 17.44
N ASP A 186 -21.68 -31.53 16.71
CA ASP A 186 -20.57 -31.98 15.85
C ASP A 186 -20.21 -30.95 14.77
N TYR A 187 -21.21 -30.28 14.22
CA TYR A 187 -21.00 -29.21 13.23
C TYR A 187 -20.23 -28.03 13.83
N VAL A 188 -20.61 -27.56 15.03
CA VAL A 188 -19.90 -26.44 15.73
C VAL A 188 -18.45 -26.80 16.00
N VAL A 189 -18.19 -28.02 16.46
CA VAL A 189 -16.82 -28.49 16.73
C VAL A 189 -15.99 -28.48 15.47
N LYS A 190 -16.49 -29.05 14.35
CA LYS A 190 -15.79 -29.04 13.06
C LYS A 190 -15.60 -27.62 12.53
N LEU A 191 -16.63 -26.77 12.61
CA LEU A 191 -16.57 -25.39 12.22
C LEU A 191 -15.48 -24.62 12.99
N SER A 192 -15.39 -24.84 14.31
CA SER A 192 -14.35 -24.26 15.17
C SER A 192 -12.94 -24.68 14.74
N HIS A 193 -12.76 -25.94 14.35
CA HIS A 193 -11.48 -26.45 13.85
C HIS A 193 -11.09 -25.78 12.52
N ILE A 194 -12.04 -25.65 11.59
CA ILE A 194 -11.82 -24.98 10.30
C ILE A 194 -11.44 -23.51 10.51
N TYR A 195 -12.19 -22.79 11.35
CA TYR A 195 -11.85 -21.38 11.63
C TYR A 195 -10.49 -21.22 12.32
N ARG A 196 -10.15 -22.09 13.26
CA ARG A 196 -8.84 -22.08 13.89
C ARG A 196 -7.72 -22.29 12.87
N TYR A 197 -7.89 -23.23 11.95
CA TYR A 197 -6.93 -23.47 10.88
C TYR A 197 -6.78 -22.22 9.99
N ILE A 198 -7.89 -21.63 9.56
CA ILE A 198 -7.87 -20.40 8.72
C ILE A 198 -7.11 -19.28 9.45
N LEU A 199 -7.44 -19.01 10.71
CA LEU A 199 -6.78 -17.96 11.50
C LEU A 199 -5.28 -18.21 11.72
N GLN A 200 -4.86 -19.45 11.88
CA GLN A 200 -3.45 -19.81 12.04
C GLN A 200 -2.64 -19.72 10.74
N HIS A 201 -3.32 -19.79 9.59
CA HIS A 201 -2.67 -19.77 8.28
C HIS A 201 -2.93 -18.49 7.49
N ILE A 202 -3.66 -17.53 8.06
CA ILE A 202 -3.97 -16.26 7.41
C ILE A 202 -2.71 -15.43 7.14
N ASP A 203 -1.74 -15.49 8.05
CA ASP A 203 -0.45 -14.78 7.94
C ASP A 203 0.64 -15.63 7.26
N LYS A 204 0.34 -16.88 6.92
CA LYS A 204 1.27 -17.74 6.20
C LYS A 204 1.05 -17.60 4.70
N GLU A 205 2.11 -17.28 3.98
CA GLU A 205 2.07 -17.22 2.52
C GLU A 205 1.90 -18.61 1.91
N TYR A 206 2.53 -19.63 2.50
CA TYR A 206 2.60 -21.00 1.95
C TYR A 206 2.23 -22.04 3.01
N ILE A 207 1.66 -23.15 2.53
CA ILE A 207 1.40 -24.37 3.29
C ILE A 207 1.96 -25.57 2.53
N THR A 208 2.31 -26.63 3.24
CA THR A 208 2.72 -27.88 2.57
C THR A 208 1.55 -28.53 1.84
N LEU A 209 1.83 -29.30 0.81
CA LEU A 209 0.78 -30.08 0.11
C LEU A 209 0.01 -31.00 1.04
N ALA A 210 0.71 -31.63 1.99
CA ALA A 210 0.10 -32.51 2.98
C ALA A 210 -0.89 -31.74 3.87
N ASP A 211 -0.45 -30.62 4.48
CA ASP A 211 -1.32 -29.79 5.33
C ASP A 211 -2.54 -29.27 4.55
N GLY A 212 -2.35 -28.85 3.30
CA GLY A 212 -3.44 -28.38 2.44
C GLY A 212 -4.44 -29.48 2.13
N THR A 213 -3.97 -30.69 1.84
CA THR A 213 -4.82 -31.84 1.54
C THR A 213 -5.62 -32.28 2.77
N ASP A 214 -5.01 -32.34 3.95
CA ASP A 214 -5.69 -32.72 5.19
C ASP A 214 -6.70 -31.66 5.62
N PHE A 215 -6.40 -30.39 5.41
CA PHE A 215 -7.37 -29.32 5.61
C PHE A 215 -8.60 -29.50 4.70
N ILE A 216 -8.40 -29.76 3.40
CA ILE A 216 -9.52 -29.94 2.45
C ILE A 216 -10.38 -31.15 2.79
N LYS A 217 -9.81 -32.25 3.23
CA LYS A 217 -10.60 -33.39 3.75
C LYS A 217 -11.52 -32.98 4.89
N SER A 218 -10.99 -32.25 5.87
CA SER A 218 -11.73 -31.70 7.00
C SER A 218 -12.81 -30.72 6.58
N TYR A 219 -12.47 -29.83 5.62
CA TYR A 219 -13.35 -28.80 5.09
C TYR A 219 -14.54 -29.39 4.31
N ILE A 220 -14.30 -30.38 3.44
CA ILE A 220 -15.35 -31.11 2.72
C ILE A 220 -16.21 -31.90 3.71
N GLY A 221 -15.61 -32.50 4.75
CA GLY A 221 -16.35 -33.13 5.82
C GLY A 221 -17.32 -32.20 6.57
N LEU A 222 -16.98 -30.93 6.72
CA LEU A 222 -17.91 -29.90 7.24
C LEU A 222 -19.01 -29.55 6.23
N LEU A 223 -18.63 -29.36 4.96
CA LEU A 223 -19.60 -29.06 3.90
C LEU A 223 -20.62 -30.17 3.70
N ASN A 224 -20.21 -31.44 3.81
CA ASN A 224 -21.07 -32.62 3.68
C ASN A 224 -22.15 -32.72 4.78
N MET A 225 -21.91 -32.15 5.96
CA MET A 225 -22.97 -32.05 6.97
C MET A 225 -24.07 -31.05 6.55
N ARG A 226 -23.78 -30.13 5.64
CA ARG A 226 -24.72 -29.14 5.13
C ARG A 226 -25.39 -29.63 3.84
N TYR A 227 -24.66 -30.36 3.00
CA TYR A 227 -25.07 -30.79 1.67
C TYR A 227 -25.39 -32.27 1.60
N ASP A 228 -25.88 -32.88 2.71
CA ASP A 228 -26.37 -34.26 2.79
C ASP A 228 -25.41 -35.28 2.17
N ASN A 229 -24.11 -35.14 2.41
CA ASN A 229 -23.05 -36.02 1.88
C ASN A 229 -22.98 -36.08 0.35
N THR A 230 -23.35 -35.03 -0.34
CA THR A 230 -23.36 -34.99 -1.82
C THR A 230 -22.00 -34.55 -2.43
N ILE A 231 -20.99 -34.28 -1.60
CA ILE A 231 -19.65 -33.91 -2.08
C ILE A 231 -18.70 -35.09 -1.88
N VAL A 232 -18.23 -35.66 -2.98
CA VAL A 232 -17.32 -36.81 -2.97
C VAL A 232 -15.90 -36.34 -3.33
N LEU A 233 -14.96 -36.54 -2.39
CA LEU A 233 -13.55 -36.21 -2.58
C LEU A 233 -12.75 -37.47 -2.98
N HIS A 234 -12.08 -37.37 -4.13
CA HIS A 234 -11.07 -38.32 -4.57
C HIS A 234 -9.70 -37.65 -4.46
N ALA A 235 -8.95 -37.94 -3.42
CA ALA A 235 -7.59 -37.44 -3.27
C ALA A 235 -6.61 -38.58 -3.37
N ASP A 236 -5.78 -38.58 -4.40
CA ASP A 236 -4.63 -39.45 -4.48
C ASP A 236 -3.68 -39.16 -3.31
N ASN A 237 -2.86 -40.13 -2.91
CA ASN A 237 -1.87 -39.93 -1.86
C ASN A 237 -0.86 -38.85 -2.29
N LEU A 238 -1.21 -37.58 -2.02
CA LEU A 238 -0.40 -36.39 -2.31
C LEU A 238 0.68 -36.21 -1.23
N HIS A 239 1.38 -37.30 -0.87
CA HIS A 239 2.55 -37.23 0.02
C HIS A 239 3.70 -36.66 -0.78
N GLY A 240 3.76 -35.30 -0.85
CA GLY A 240 4.90 -34.60 -1.37
C GLY A 240 6.01 -34.47 -0.33
N ASP A 241 7.20 -34.09 -0.77
CA ASP A 241 8.29 -33.66 0.11
C ASP A 241 7.81 -32.51 0.99
N ARG A 242 8.33 -32.43 2.24
CA ARG A 242 8.04 -31.32 3.17
C ARG A 242 8.32 -29.93 2.58
N ASN A 243 9.10 -29.88 1.51
CA ASN A 243 9.50 -28.66 0.81
C ASN A 243 8.52 -28.25 -0.30
N GLU A 244 7.54 -29.10 -0.61
CA GLU A 244 6.54 -28.83 -1.65
C GLU A 244 5.33 -28.14 -1.04
N CYS A 245 5.11 -26.91 -1.50
CA CYS A 245 4.14 -25.99 -0.94
C CYS A 245 3.20 -25.46 -2.02
N ILE A 246 2.05 -24.97 -1.57
CA ILE A 246 1.12 -24.14 -2.36
C ILE A 246 0.82 -22.88 -1.56
N LEU A 247 0.25 -21.85 -2.21
CA LEU A 247 -0.22 -20.68 -1.48
C LEU A 247 -1.32 -21.05 -0.50
N SER A 248 -1.23 -20.51 0.71
CA SER A 248 -2.21 -20.74 1.78
C SER A 248 -3.63 -20.42 1.30
N LEU A 249 -4.61 -21.18 1.74
CA LEU A 249 -6.04 -21.04 1.44
C LEU A 249 -6.42 -21.14 -0.06
N SER A 250 -5.49 -21.49 -0.97
CA SER A 250 -5.80 -21.67 -2.39
C SER A 250 -6.81 -22.80 -2.63
N LEU A 251 -6.62 -23.94 -1.95
CA LEU A 251 -7.53 -25.08 -2.07
C LEU A 251 -8.92 -24.76 -1.55
N GLN A 252 -9.01 -24.05 -0.42
CA GLN A 252 -10.31 -23.62 0.12
C GLN A 252 -11.08 -22.81 -0.92
N LEU A 253 -10.45 -21.80 -1.50
CA LEU A 253 -11.05 -20.92 -2.50
C LEU A 253 -11.57 -21.71 -3.71
N ILE A 254 -10.81 -22.70 -4.17
CA ILE A 254 -11.19 -23.55 -5.32
C ILE A 254 -12.40 -24.43 -4.96
N ILE A 255 -12.39 -25.05 -3.77
CA ILE A 255 -13.52 -25.90 -3.33
C ILE A 255 -14.79 -25.05 -3.08
N GLU A 256 -14.66 -23.88 -2.47
CA GLU A 256 -15.78 -22.95 -2.31
C GLU A 256 -16.40 -22.58 -3.65
N ASN A 257 -15.57 -22.27 -4.64
CA ASN A 257 -16.03 -21.98 -6.00
C ASN A 257 -16.71 -23.20 -6.63
N ALA A 258 -16.15 -24.39 -6.48
CA ALA A 258 -16.76 -25.63 -7.00
C ALA A 258 -18.14 -25.86 -6.40
N VAL A 259 -18.30 -25.73 -5.09
CA VAL A 259 -19.60 -25.89 -4.40
C VAL A 259 -20.59 -24.81 -4.78
N LYS A 260 -20.15 -23.55 -4.79
CA LYS A 260 -21.00 -22.40 -5.12
C LYS A 260 -21.59 -22.49 -6.52
N HIS A 261 -20.81 -22.94 -7.50
CA HIS A 261 -21.24 -23.01 -8.89
C HIS A 261 -21.99 -24.27 -9.26
N ASN A 262 -21.90 -25.33 -8.46
CA ASN A 262 -22.57 -26.59 -8.74
C ASN A 262 -23.79 -26.85 -7.84
N CYS A 263 -23.90 -26.15 -6.71
CA CYS A 263 -25.01 -26.28 -5.75
C CYS A 263 -25.45 -27.74 -5.55
N PRO A 264 -24.59 -28.64 -5.05
CA PRO A 264 -24.89 -30.04 -4.93
C PRO A 264 -26.14 -30.27 -4.08
N GLN A 265 -27.00 -31.20 -4.51
CA GLN A 265 -28.27 -31.54 -3.85
C GLN A 265 -28.44 -33.05 -3.84
N SER A 266 -29.38 -33.55 -3.05
CA SER A 266 -29.72 -34.95 -3.02
C SER A 266 -30.04 -35.48 -4.43
N GLY A 267 -29.29 -36.45 -4.90
CA GLY A 267 -29.41 -37.01 -6.26
C GLY A 267 -28.47 -36.42 -7.30
N THR A 268 -27.66 -35.37 -6.96
CA THR A 268 -26.64 -34.81 -7.85
C THR A 268 -25.33 -34.64 -7.06
N GLU A 269 -24.40 -35.56 -7.25
CA GLU A 269 -23.14 -35.55 -6.53
C GLU A 269 -22.08 -34.64 -7.20
N LEU A 270 -21.41 -33.83 -6.39
CA LEU A 270 -20.25 -33.09 -6.78
C LEU A 270 -18.99 -33.93 -6.52
N HIS A 271 -18.39 -34.43 -7.59
CA HIS A 271 -17.12 -35.17 -7.51
C HIS A 271 -15.95 -34.20 -7.64
N VAL A 272 -15.12 -34.16 -6.62
CA VAL A 272 -13.88 -33.36 -6.61
C VAL A 272 -12.69 -34.30 -6.56
N SER A 273 -11.76 -34.17 -7.50
CA SER A 273 -10.51 -34.94 -7.51
C SER A 273 -9.29 -34.05 -7.35
N LEU A 274 -8.35 -34.48 -6.49
CA LEU A 274 -7.04 -33.87 -6.33
C LEU A 274 -6.00 -34.88 -6.81
N SER A 275 -5.17 -34.48 -7.78
CA SER A 275 -4.09 -35.31 -8.31
C SER A 275 -2.85 -34.49 -8.59
N ARG A 276 -1.71 -35.13 -8.67
CA ARG A 276 -0.44 -34.47 -9.02
C ARG A 276 -0.08 -34.79 -10.47
N GLN A 277 0.27 -33.79 -11.24
CA GLN A 277 0.80 -33.90 -12.60
C GLN A 277 2.11 -33.11 -12.71
N GLY A 278 3.22 -33.78 -12.52
CA GLY A 278 4.56 -33.14 -12.51
C GLY A 278 4.71 -32.14 -11.36
N ASP A 279 4.98 -30.88 -11.69
CA ASP A 279 5.10 -29.79 -10.72
C ASP A 279 3.77 -29.00 -10.54
N MET A 280 2.65 -29.60 -10.91
CA MET A 280 1.31 -29.03 -10.77
C MET A 280 0.43 -29.89 -9.89
N LEU A 281 -0.31 -29.26 -8.98
CA LEU A 281 -1.45 -29.84 -8.27
C LEU A 281 -2.71 -29.59 -9.10
N VAL A 282 -3.35 -30.63 -9.57
CA VAL A 282 -4.56 -30.55 -10.39
C VAL A 282 -5.78 -30.84 -9.53
N ILE A 283 -6.68 -29.86 -9.48
CA ILE A 283 -7.98 -29.95 -8.81
C ILE A 283 -9.05 -29.95 -9.90
N LYS A 284 -9.86 -30.97 -9.96
CA LYS A 284 -10.91 -31.12 -10.98
C LYS A 284 -12.23 -31.44 -10.33
N ASN A 285 -13.30 -30.78 -10.76
CA ASN A 285 -14.66 -31.12 -10.39
C ASN A 285 -15.56 -31.34 -11.62
N ASN A 286 -16.58 -32.20 -11.50
CA ASN A 286 -17.64 -32.28 -12.48
C ASN A 286 -18.51 -31.01 -12.45
N ARG A 287 -19.24 -30.74 -13.54
CA ARG A 287 -20.21 -29.63 -13.61
C ARG A 287 -21.63 -30.22 -13.49
N ILE A 288 -22.38 -29.67 -12.55
CA ILE A 288 -23.79 -30.04 -12.34
C ILE A 288 -24.63 -28.96 -13.02
N TYR A 289 -25.33 -29.35 -14.09
CA TYR A 289 -26.26 -28.45 -14.79
C TYR A 289 -27.61 -28.45 -14.10
N THR A 290 -27.99 -27.34 -13.48
CA THR A 290 -29.34 -27.11 -13.00
C THR A 290 -30.06 -26.16 -13.95
N ASN A 291 -31.38 -26.31 -14.14
CA ASN A 291 -32.20 -25.47 -15.01
C ASN A 291 -32.19 -23.97 -14.62
N GLN A 292 -31.53 -23.61 -13.55
CA GLN A 292 -31.35 -22.22 -13.04
C GLN A 292 -30.00 -21.61 -13.37
N THR A 293 -29.05 -22.38 -13.90
CA THR A 293 -27.75 -21.83 -14.35
C THR A 293 -27.88 -21.27 -15.77
N ASN A 294 -28.50 -20.10 -15.88
CA ASN A 294 -28.41 -19.28 -17.08
C ASN A 294 -26.94 -18.82 -17.28
N ASP A 295 -26.53 -18.66 -18.51
CA ASP A 295 -25.21 -18.28 -19.07
C ASP A 295 -24.40 -17.14 -18.37
N GLN A 296 -24.90 -16.58 -17.27
CA GLN A 296 -24.21 -15.53 -16.49
C GLN A 296 -23.10 -16.03 -15.55
N SER A 297 -22.86 -17.35 -15.49
CA SER A 297 -21.92 -17.95 -14.54
C SER A 297 -20.44 -17.71 -14.84
N ILE A 298 -20.07 -17.29 -16.04
CA ILE A 298 -18.66 -17.04 -16.41
C ILE A 298 -18.12 -15.75 -15.77
N GLU A 299 -18.94 -14.71 -15.63
CA GLU A 299 -18.53 -13.47 -14.97
C GLU A 299 -18.37 -13.59 -13.44
N SER A 300 -19.11 -14.48 -12.80
CA SER A 300 -19.04 -14.72 -11.35
C SER A 300 -17.77 -15.48 -10.92
N TYR A 301 -17.15 -16.26 -11.81
CA TYR A 301 -15.81 -16.86 -11.58
C TYR A 301 -14.71 -15.80 -11.45
N GLY A 302 -14.97 -14.55 -11.88
CA GLY A 302 -13.95 -13.53 -12.12
C GLY A 302 -13.15 -13.11 -10.86
N ILE A 303 -13.80 -12.88 -9.72
CA ILE A 303 -13.15 -12.25 -8.56
C ILE A 303 -12.23 -13.25 -7.83
N GLY A 304 -12.70 -14.43 -7.52
CA GLY A 304 -11.92 -15.45 -6.80
C GLY A 304 -10.71 -15.95 -7.62
N ILE A 305 -10.94 -16.26 -8.89
CA ILE A 305 -9.88 -16.69 -9.83
C ILE A 305 -8.87 -15.56 -10.06
N SER A 306 -9.35 -14.33 -10.28
CA SER A 306 -8.49 -13.16 -10.47
C SER A 306 -7.62 -12.91 -9.24
N ASN A 307 -8.18 -13.01 -8.05
CA ASN A 307 -7.45 -12.85 -6.79
C ASN A 307 -6.38 -13.95 -6.62
N LEU A 308 -6.71 -15.20 -6.96
CA LEU A 308 -5.76 -16.31 -6.88
C LEU A 308 -4.57 -16.11 -7.85
N LYS A 309 -4.84 -15.75 -9.11
CA LYS A 309 -3.79 -15.40 -10.09
C LYS A 309 -2.92 -14.26 -9.60
N GLN A 310 -3.55 -13.18 -9.10
CA GLN A 310 -2.82 -12.02 -8.59
C GLN A 310 -1.93 -12.37 -7.41
N ARG A 311 -2.37 -13.25 -6.49
CA ARG A 311 -1.56 -13.71 -5.36
C ARG A 311 -0.33 -14.47 -5.83
N TYR A 312 -0.47 -15.44 -6.76
CA TYR A 312 0.67 -16.16 -7.33
C TYR A 312 1.65 -15.23 -8.04
N ARG A 313 1.16 -14.23 -8.79
CA ARG A 313 1.99 -13.22 -9.44
C ARG A 313 2.75 -12.33 -8.46
N LEU A 314 2.12 -11.91 -7.36
CA LEU A 314 2.75 -11.08 -6.32
C LEU A 314 3.88 -11.83 -5.62
N GLU A 315 3.76 -13.14 -5.46
CA GLU A 315 4.80 -14.01 -4.89
C GLU A 315 5.91 -14.36 -5.91
N GLY A 316 5.80 -13.89 -7.15
CA GLY A 316 6.77 -14.18 -8.21
C GLY A 316 6.70 -15.60 -8.75
N GLU A 317 5.61 -16.30 -8.48
CA GLU A 317 5.37 -17.68 -8.89
C GLU A 317 4.62 -17.77 -10.24
N ALA A 318 4.64 -18.95 -10.87
CA ALA A 318 3.84 -19.21 -12.06
C ALA A 318 2.35 -19.06 -11.75
N GLU A 319 1.57 -18.52 -12.70
CA GLU A 319 0.14 -18.33 -12.49
C GLU A 319 -0.61 -19.66 -12.57
N PRO A 320 -1.66 -19.85 -11.76
CA PRO A 320 -2.57 -20.96 -11.88
C PRO A 320 -3.28 -20.98 -13.23
N GLU A 321 -3.46 -22.18 -13.79
CA GLU A 321 -4.23 -22.40 -15.02
C GLU A 321 -5.66 -22.84 -14.66
N PHE A 322 -6.61 -22.35 -15.46
CA PHE A 322 -8.03 -22.67 -15.29
C PHE A 322 -8.60 -23.16 -16.61
N VAL A 323 -9.11 -24.37 -16.62
CA VAL A 323 -9.65 -25.01 -17.82
C VAL A 323 -11.11 -25.39 -17.55
N ALA A 324 -12.01 -24.80 -18.32
CA ALA A 324 -13.43 -25.15 -18.28
C ALA A 324 -13.78 -26.00 -19.50
N SER A 325 -14.31 -27.20 -19.30
CA SER A 325 -14.91 -28.04 -20.33
C SER A 325 -16.44 -28.10 -20.14
N GLN A 326 -17.12 -28.78 -21.03
CA GLN A 326 -18.56 -28.97 -20.91
C GLN A 326 -18.93 -29.72 -19.62
N ASP A 327 -18.18 -30.76 -19.27
CA ASP A 327 -18.50 -31.67 -18.15
C ASP A 327 -17.69 -31.43 -16.87
N ALA A 328 -16.62 -30.64 -16.92
CA ALA A 328 -15.71 -30.47 -15.80
C ALA A 328 -15.07 -29.09 -15.77
N PHE A 329 -14.67 -28.68 -14.57
CA PHE A 329 -13.80 -27.54 -14.32
C PHE A 329 -12.51 -28.02 -13.67
N GLU A 330 -11.38 -27.56 -14.20
CA GLU A 330 -10.05 -27.99 -13.75
C GLU A 330 -9.19 -26.77 -13.42
N VAL A 331 -8.53 -26.83 -12.29
CA VAL A 331 -7.58 -25.83 -11.82
C VAL A 331 -6.23 -26.51 -11.64
N ARG A 332 -5.20 -25.93 -12.21
CA ARG A 332 -3.81 -26.38 -12.08
C ARG A 332 -3.04 -25.36 -11.25
N LEU A 333 -2.67 -25.74 -10.04
CA LEU A 333 -1.87 -24.92 -9.14
C LEU A 333 -0.40 -25.30 -9.26
N PRO A 334 0.52 -24.36 -9.47
CA PRO A 334 1.95 -24.61 -9.39
C PRO A 334 2.36 -25.07 -7.99
N ILE A 335 3.12 -26.14 -7.92
CA ILE A 335 3.76 -26.63 -6.70
C ILE A 335 5.06 -25.87 -6.51
N ILE A 336 5.18 -25.17 -5.40
CA ILE A 336 6.30 -24.28 -5.09
C ILE A 336 7.32 -25.07 -4.28
N LYS A 337 8.55 -25.20 -4.78
CA LYS A 337 9.65 -25.86 -4.05
C LYS A 337 10.44 -24.85 -3.25
N ARG A 338 10.30 -24.85 -1.93
CA ARG A 338 11.08 -23.97 -1.05
C ARG A 338 12.33 -24.70 -0.56
N LYS A 339 13.50 -24.06 -0.74
CA LYS A 339 14.71 -24.46 -0.03
C LYS A 339 14.58 -23.99 1.40
N GLN A 340 14.73 -24.90 2.37
CA GLN A 340 14.83 -24.56 3.80
C GLN A 340 16.04 -23.68 4.06
#